data_6ec8b41899adcddd13cc1ace0adeaab1
#
_entry.id   6ec8b41899adcddd13cc1ace0adeaab1
#
_cell.length_a   1.000
_cell.length_b   1.000
_cell.length_c   1.000
_cell.angle_alpha   90.00
_cell.angle_beta   90.00
_cell.angle_gamma   90.00
#
_symmetry.space_group_name_H-M   'P 1'
#
loop_
_entity.id
_entity.type
_entity.pdbx_description
1 polymer ?
#
loop_
_entity_poly.entity_id
_entity_poly.type
_entity_poly.pdbx_seq_one_letter_code
_entity_poly.pdbx_strand_id
1 'polypeptide(L)'
;QAAARFGLDVGSTLENAELRQLVRRVRSSGSTATESMRITRGGLSLDPRLVSARASAISPRMVLLIIRDVTEQERLDQMRRDFVANTSHELKTPVGAVTLLAEAIESAADDPAQVRIFASRISAEASRLGQLTGRIMSLSRLQADDGLGDVRPVSIDEVIASSIEAHVVQADSAGVDLARGGDRGVWVRGDAQILIEAIGNLLTNAIVYSPKGS
;
A
#
# COMPACT_ATOMS: atom_id res chain seq x y z
N GLN A 1 -31.71 10.23 3.84
CA GLN A 1 -30.89 9.16 4.48
C GLN A 1 -29.37 9.47 4.43
N ALA A 2 -28.80 10.03 3.35
CA ALA A 2 -27.37 10.34 3.26
C ALA A 2 -26.96 11.50 4.20
N ALA A 3 -27.78 12.52 4.36
CA ALA A 3 -27.53 13.67 5.22
C ALA A 3 -27.48 13.29 6.72
N ALA A 4 -28.35 12.39 7.16
CA ALA A 4 -28.39 11.89 8.53
C ALA A 4 -27.10 11.15 8.93
N ARG A 5 -26.37 10.58 7.97
CA ARG A 5 -25.06 9.96 8.22
C ARG A 5 -23.98 10.94 8.70
N PHE A 6 -24.17 12.23 8.46
CA PHE A 6 -23.27 13.31 8.88
C PHE A 6 -23.85 14.19 9.98
N GLY A 7 -24.90 13.74 10.68
CA GLY A 7 -25.58 14.53 11.72
C GLY A 7 -26.36 15.72 11.18
N LEU A 8 -26.78 15.65 9.91
CA LEU A 8 -27.54 16.70 9.22
C LEU A 8 -28.99 16.26 9.07
N ASP A 9 -29.78 16.48 10.09
CA ASP A 9 -31.23 16.22 10.06
C ASP A 9 -32.02 17.41 9.51
N VAL A 10 -33.17 17.09 8.91
CA VAL A 10 -34.11 18.11 8.40
C VAL A 10 -34.66 18.91 9.59
N GLY A 11 -34.42 20.23 9.59
CA GLY A 11 -34.87 21.13 10.65
C GLY A 11 -33.89 21.30 11.81
N SER A 12 -32.76 20.61 11.82
CA SER A 12 -31.72 20.77 12.84
C SER A 12 -30.69 21.85 12.49
N THR A 13 -30.04 22.40 13.49
CA THR A 13 -28.91 23.32 13.32
C THR A 13 -27.68 22.49 12.95
N LEU A 14 -26.83 22.97 12.01
CA LEU A 14 -25.54 22.37 11.72
C LEU A 14 -24.69 22.28 13.00
N GLU A 15 -24.44 21.09 13.52
CA GLU A 15 -23.68 20.90 14.77
C GLU A 15 -22.17 21.16 14.58
N ASN A 16 -21.63 20.87 13.39
CA ASN A 16 -20.22 21.08 13.11
C ASN A 16 -19.91 22.57 12.93
N ALA A 17 -18.95 23.07 13.70
CA ALA A 17 -18.57 24.49 13.72
C ALA A 17 -17.94 24.94 12.40
N GLU A 18 -17.11 24.11 11.77
CA GLU A 18 -16.42 24.42 10.51
C GLU A 18 -17.42 24.51 9.35
N LEU A 19 -18.39 23.59 9.28
CA LEU A 19 -19.49 23.67 8.30
C LEU A 19 -20.33 24.94 8.48
N ARG A 20 -20.63 25.33 9.72
CA ARG A 20 -21.35 26.59 10.01
C ARG A 20 -20.54 27.80 9.51
N GLN A 21 -19.24 27.80 9.74
CA GLN A 21 -18.36 28.89 9.29
C GLN A 21 -18.31 28.99 7.77
N LEU A 22 -18.17 27.85 7.07
CA LEU A 22 -18.21 27.78 5.62
C LEU A 22 -19.54 28.35 5.06
N VAL A 23 -20.67 27.90 5.60
CA VAL A 23 -22.01 28.39 5.18
C VAL A 23 -22.18 29.89 5.45
N ARG A 24 -21.71 30.40 6.60
CA ARG A 24 -21.78 31.86 6.91
C ARG A 24 -20.96 32.68 5.92
N ARG A 25 -19.72 32.23 5.61
CA ARG A 25 -18.80 32.89 4.64
C ARG A 25 -19.45 32.97 3.27
N VAL A 26 -19.98 31.85 2.77
CA VAL A 26 -20.63 31.77 1.46
C VAL A 26 -21.87 32.65 1.41
N ARG A 27 -22.66 32.69 2.49
CA ARG A 27 -23.84 33.55 2.57
C ARG A 27 -23.49 35.04 2.53
N SER A 28 -22.39 35.45 3.17
CA SER A 28 -21.98 36.87 3.20
C SER A 28 -21.30 37.31 1.91
N SER A 29 -20.53 36.42 1.26
CA SER A 29 -19.77 36.72 0.03
C SER A 29 -20.58 36.51 -1.26
N GLY A 30 -21.67 35.71 -1.22
CA GLY A 30 -22.38 35.25 -2.41
C GLY A 30 -21.61 34.31 -3.33
N SER A 31 -20.40 33.93 -2.95
CA SER A 31 -19.48 33.08 -3.76
C SER A 31 -19.55 31.62 -3.32
N THR A 32 -19.15 30.72 -4.24
CA THR A 32 -18.99 29.30 -3.91
C THR A 32 -17.62 29.08 -3.24
N ALA A 33 -17.61 28.26 -2.16
CA ALA A 33 -16.39 27.85 -1.51
C ALA A 33 -16.38 26.32 -1.30
N THR A 34 -15.18 25.73 -1.38
CA THR A 34 -14.96 24.31 -1.11
C THR A 34 -13.84 24.19 -0.08
N GLU A 35 -14.08 23.41 0.96
CA GLU A 35 -13.12 23.17 2.02
C GLU A 35 -13.10 21.69 2.39
N SER A 36 -11.91 21.18 2.70
CA SER A 36 -11.74 19.84 3.27
C SER A 36 -11.59 19.95 4.78
N MET A 37 -12.36 19.14 5.52
CA MET A 37 -12.37 19.17 6.98
C MET A 37 -12.57 17.77 7.55
N ARG A 38 -12.15 17.58 8.81
CA ARG A 38 -12.40 16.32 9.53
C ARG A 38 -13.67 16.45 10.34
N ILE A 39 -14.62 15.57 10.09
CA ILE A 39 -15.90 15.53 10.84
C ILE A 39 -15.94 14.26 11.66
N THR A 40 -16.09 14.42 12.97
CA THR A 40 -16.39 13.30 13.87
C THR A 40 -17.90 13.08 13.86
N ARG A 41 -18.31 11.84 13.62
CA ARG A 41 -19.73 11.47 13.62
C ARG A 41 -20.26 11.52 15.04
N GLY A 42 -21.32 12.26 15.28
CA GLY A 42 -22.07 12.21 16.54
C GLY A 42 -22.63 10.80 16.75
N GLY A 43 -22.13 10.08 17.78
CA GLY A 43 -22.47 8.69 18.08
C GLY A 43 -21.22 7.84 18.36
N LEU A 44 -21.39 6.56 18.56
CA LEU A 44 -20.38 5.57 19.00
C LEU A 44 -19.16 5.35 18.08
N SER A 45 -19.05 6.02 16.94
CA SER A 45 -17.88 5.91 16.04
C SER A 45 -16.90 7.04 16.29
N LEU A 46 -15.76 6.72 16.88
CA LEU A 46 -14.66 7.63 17.23
C LEU A 46 -13.78 8.03 16.04
N ASP A 47 -13.96 7.45 14.86
CA ASP A 47 -13.07 7.71 13.71
C ASP A 47 -13.49 8.99 12.97
N PRO A 48 -12.64 10.03 12.96
CA PRO A 48 -12.87 11.23 12.19
C PRO A 48 -12.85 10.91 10.69
N ARG A 49 -13.87 11.36 9.95
CA ARG A 49 -13.95 11.23 8.50
C ARG A 49 -13.46 12.50 7.83
N LEU A 50 -12.64 12.36 6.80
CA LEU A 50 -12.26 13.49 5.96
C LEU A 50 -13.39 13.73 4.95
N VAL A 51 -13.95 14.93 4.96
CA VAL A 51 -15.00 15.30 4.02
C VAL A 51 -14.59 16.52 3.21
N SER A 52 -14.97 16.53 1.93
CA SER A 52 -14.96 17.72 1.08
C SER A 52 -16.34 18.36 1.14
N ALA A 53 -16.43 19.55 1.70
CA ALA A 53 -17.66 20.32 1.82
C ALA A 53 -17.66 21.49 0.83
N ARG A 54 -18.61 21.50 -0.10
CA ARG A 54 -18.84 22.59 -1.05
C ARG A 54 -20.12 23.32 -0.70
N ALA A 55 -20.02 24.61 -0.44
CA ALA A 55 -21.15 25.48 -0.21
C ALA A 55 -21.33 26.49 -1.36
N SER A 56 -22.56 26.68 -1.81
CA SER A 56 -22.91 27.61 -2.90
C SER A 56 -24.16 28.42 -2.51
N ALA A 57 -24.11 29.73 -2.65
CA ALA A 57 -25.28 30.59 -2.44
C ALA A 57 -26.23 30.42 -3.63
N ILE A 58 -27.45 29.96 -3.36
CA ILE A 58 -28.53 29.88 -4.37
C ILE A 58 -29.36 31.17 -4.33
N SER A 59 -29.57 31.73 -3.14
CA SER A 59 -30.27 32.98 -2.92
C SER A 59 -29.77 33.64 -1.62
N PRO A 60 -30.14 34.87 -1.31
CA PRO A 60 -29.74 35.54 -0.05
C PRO A 60 -30.11 34.76 1.22
N ARG A 61 -31.11 33.87 1.13
CA ARG A 61 -31.61 33.08 2.26
C ARG A 61 -31.23 31.58 2.16
N MET A 62 -30.71 31.11 1.02
CA MET A 62 -30.52 29.70 0.76
C MET A 62 -29.08 29.40 0.31
N VAL A 63 -28.40 28.49 0.99
CA VAL A 63 -27.08 27.95 0.65
C VAL A 63 -27.24 26.47 0.42
N LEU A 64 -26.74 25.98 -0.73
CA LEU A 64 -26.58 24.57 -1.02
C LEU A 64 -25.26 24.09 -0.40
N LEU A 65 -25.32 23.06 0.43
CA LEU A 65 -24.16 22.42 1.01
C LEU A 65 -24.08 20.97 0.49
N ILE A 66 -23.01 20.66 -0.22
CA ILE A 66 -22.70 19.31 -0.70
C ILE A 66 -21.52 18.79 0.12
N ILE A 67 -21.71 17.66 0.79
CA ILE A 67 -20.67 17.02 1.58
C ILE A 67 -20.36 15.66 0.94
N ARG A 68 -19.08 15.43 0.63
CA ARG A 68 -18.57 14.17 0.09
C ARG A 68 -17.57 13.60 1.08
N ASP A 69 -17.75 12.35 1.49
CA ASP A 69 -16.74 11.59 2.21
C ASP A 69 -15.60 11.27 1.23
N VAL A 70 -14.41 11.76 1.52
CA VAL A 70 -13.20 11.55 0.71
C VAL A 70 -12.13 10.80 1.50
N THR A 71 -12.50 10.21 2.64
CA THR A 71 -11.56 9.54 3.54
C THR A 71 -10.80 8.42 2.83
N GLU A 72 -11.50 7.57 2.12
CA GLU A 72 -10.88 6.43 1.42
C GLU A 72 -10.04 6.90 0.24
N GLN A 73 -10.54 7.88 -0.52
CA GLN A 73 -9.78 8.45 -1.64
C GLN A 73 -8.45 9.08 -1.17
N GLU A 74 -8.49 9.90 -0.12
CA GLU A 74 -7.29 10.53 0.42
C GLU A 74 -6.31 9.50 1.02
N ARG A 75 -6.84 8.42 1.63
CA ARG A 75 -6.04 7.31 2.13
C ARG A 75 -5.30 6.59 1.00
N LEU A 76 -5.99 6.31 -0.09
CA LEU A 76 -5.38 5.69 -1.29
C LEU A 76 -4.32 6.62 -1.91
N ASP A 77 -4.63 7.91 -2.04
CA ASP A 77 -3.69 8.90 -2.57
C ASP A 77 -2.46 9.05 -1.66
N GLN A 78 -2.64 9.02 -0.34
CA GLN A 78 -1.53 9.05 0.61
C GLN A 78 -0.68 7.78 0.51
N MET A 79 -1.30 6.60 0.50
CA MET A 79 -0.57 5.33 0.31
C MET A 79 0.24 5.33 -0.98
N ARG A 80 -0.32 5.89 -2.07
CA ARG A 80 0.40 6.00 -3.35
C ARG A 80 1.60 6.95 -3.25
N ARG A 81 1.44 8.10 -2.60
CA ARG A 81 2.56 9.05 -2.37
C ARG A 81 3.67 8.41 -1.53
N ASP A 82 3.30 7.77 -0.42
CA ASP A 82 4.25 7.12 0.48
C ASP A 82 4.98 5.97 -0.22
N PHE A 83 4.28 5.19 -1.04
CA PHE A 83 4.88 4.13 -1.85
C PHE A 83 5.94 4.68 -2.82
N VAL A 84 5.64 5.73 -3.58
CA VAL A 84 6.59 6.34 -4.51
C VAL A 84 7.81 6.89 -3.78
N ALA A 85 7.61 7.57 -2.65
CA ALA A 85 8.70 8.11 -1.84
C ALA A 85 9.60 7.01 -1.28
N ASN A 86 9.01 5.99 -0.64
CA ASN A 86 9.74 4.87 -0.05
C ASN A 86 10.49 4.07 -1.11
N THR A 87 9.83 3.77 -2.24
CA THR A 87 10.45 3.07 -3.38
C THR A 87 11.68 3.82 -3.90
N SER A 88 11.56 5.16 -4.04
CA SER A 88 12.68 6.00 -4.50
C SER A 88 13.87 5.94 -3.53
N HIS A 89 13.60 5.94 -2.22
CA HIS A 89 14.64 5.82 -1.20
C HIS A 89 15.27 4.43 -1.20
N GLU A 90 14.46 3.37 -1.31
CA GLU A 90 14.95 1.99 -1.33
C GLU A 90 15.75 1.64 -2.59
N LEU A 91 15.48 2.28 -3.72
CA LEU A 91 16.26 2.15 -4.96
C LEU A 91 17.59 2.92 -4.88
N LYS A 92 17.60 4.11 -4.28
CA LYS A 92 18.79 4.96 -4.23
C LYS A 92 19.97 4.31 -3.48
N THR A 93 19.68 3.59 -2.40
CA THR A 93 20.71 2.97 -1.56
C THR A 93 21.52 1.89 -2.29
N PRO A 94 20.91 0.84 -2.90
CA PRO A 94 21.66 -0.17 -3.63
C PRO A 94 22.32 0.38 -4.90
N VAL A 95 21.71 1.36 -5.59
CA VAL A 95 22.36 2.03 -6.74
C VAL A 95 23.63 2.74 -6.30
N GLY A 96 23.59 3.49 -5.18
CA GLY A 96 24.78 4.13 -4.62
C GLY A 96 25.86 3.11 -4.22
N ALA A 97 25.44 1.98 -3.62
CA ALA A 97 26.37 0.90 -3.26
C ALA A 97 27.04 0.28 -4.49
N VAL A 98 26.29 0.02 -5.57
CA VAL A 98 26.85 -0.50 -6.84
C VAL A 98 27.85 0.48 -7.43
N THR A 99 27.54 1.79 -7.42
CA THR A 99 28.45 2.83 -7.93
C THR A 99 29.78 2.84 -7.15
N LEU A 100 29.72 2.86 -5.81
CA LEU A 100 30.89 2.86 -4.96
C LEU A 100 31.73 1.56 -5.11
N LEU A 101 31.07 0.41 -5.26
CA LEU A 101 31.75 -0.86 -5.48
C LEU A 101 32.44 -0.91 -6.86
N ALA A 102 31.84 -0.29 -7.89
CA ALA A 102 32.46 -0.17 -9.21
C ALA A 102 33.72 0.70 -9.16
N GLU A 103 33.68 1.86 -8.50
CA GLU A 103 34.83 2.72 -8.27
C GLU A 103 35.95 1.99 -7.48
N ALA A 104 35.55 1.17 -6.48
CA ALA A 104 36.47 0.36 -5.71
C ALA A 104 37.14 -0.72 -6.55
N ILE A 105 36.45 -1.34 -7.53
CA ILE A 105 37.04 -2.26 -8.50
C ILE A 105 38.09 -1.57 -9.36
N GLU A 106 37.77 -0.37 -9.88
CA GLU A 106 38.73 0.39 -10.67
C GLU A 106 39.99 0.73 -9.86
N SER A 107 39.83 1.12 -8.61
CA SER A 107 40.95 1.44 -7.71
C SER A 107 41.79 0.21 -7.31
N ALA A 108 41.18 -0.98 -7.30
CA ALA A 108 41.82 -2.26 -6.92
C ALA A 108 42.24 -3.10 -8.15
N ALA A 109 42.40 -2.51 -9.33
CA ALA A 109 42.60 -3.23 -10.58
C ALA A 109 43.82 -4.21 -10.53
N ASP A 110 44.84 -3.87 -9.75
CA ASP A 110 46.05 -4.69 -9.57
C ASP A 110 45.93 -5.76 -8.48
N ASP A 111 44.77 -5.84 -7.77
CA ASP A 111 44.49 -6.86 -6.74
C ASP A 111 43.29 -7.74 -7.14
N PRO A 112 43.51 -8.87 -7.80
CA PRO A 112 42.45 -9.76 -8.25
C PRO A 112 41.59 -10.34 -7.12
N ALA A 113 42.09 -10.42 -5.88
CA ALA A 113 41.34 -10.90 -4.73
C ALA A 113 40.29 -9.86 -4.30
N GLN A 114 40.68 -8.60 -4.21
CA GLN A 114 39.76 -7.50 -3.91
C GLN A 114 38.72 -7.31 -5.01
N VAL A 115 39.14 -7.36 -6.27
CA VAL A 115 38.22 -7.28 -7.42
C VAL A 115 37.12 -8.34 -7.33
N ARG A 116 37.46 -9.61 -7.01
CA ARG A 116 36.46 -10.68 -6.84
C ARG A 116 35.47 -10.40 -5.70
N ILE A 117 35.95 -9.87 -4.58
CA ILE A 117 35.09 -9.52 -3.44
C ILE A 117 34.10 -8.44 -3.83
N PHE A 118 34.56 -7.35 -4.46
CA PHE A 118 33.68 -6.26 -4.89
C PHE A 118 32.71 -6.69 -5.98
N ALA A 119 33.14 -7.49 -6.95
CA ALA A 119 32.28 -8.06 -7.99
C ALA A 119 31.17 -8.95 -7.39
N SER A 120 31.49 -9.78 -6.40
CA SER A 120 30.49 -10.58 -5.68
C SER A 120 29.46 -9.70 -4.96
N ARG A 121 29.90 -8.61 -4.34
CA ARG A 121 28.99 -7.66 -3.68
C ARG A 121 28.10 -6.91 -4.67
N ILE A 122 28.63 -6.52 -5.83
CA ILE A 122 27.82 -5.92 -6.92
C ILE A 122 26.73 -6.89 -7.36
N SER A 123 27.07 -8.16 -7.56
CA SER A 123 26.10 -9.19 -7.95
C SER A 123 24.99 -9.35 -6.91
N ALA A 124 25.31 -9.30 -5.62
CA ALA A 124 24.34 -9.35 -4.54
C ALA A 124 23.40 -8.12 -4.56
N GLU A 125 23.95 -6.91 -4.73
CA GLU A 125 23.13 -5.69 -4.81
C GLU A 125 22.28 -5.64 -6.07
N ALA A 126 22.77 -6.12 -7.21
CA ALA A 126 22.01 -6.25 -8.45
C ALA A 126 20.82 -7.22 -8.29
N SER A 127 21.05 -8.36 -7.62
CA SER A 127 19.97 -9.31 -7.28
C SER A 127 18.91 -8.68 -6.39
N ARG A 128 19.34 -7.92 -5.38
CA ARG A 128 18.42 -7.18 -4.49
C ARG A 128 17.60 -6.15 -5.25
N LEU A 129 18.21 -5.39 -6.17
CA LEU A 129 17.51 -4.47 -7.06
C LEU A 129 16.48 -5.19 -7.93
N GLY A 130 16.81 -6.34 -8.48
CA GLY A 130 15.89 -7.18 -9.26
C GLY A 130 14.66 -7.59 -8.44
N GLN A 131 14.85 -8.02 -7.19
CA GLN A 131 13.74 -8.36 -6.30
C GLN A 131 12.87 -7.14 -5.96
N LEU A 132 13.49 -5.97 -5.71
CA LEU A 132 12.75 -4.74 -5.41
C LEU A 132 11.93 -4.29 -6.61
N THR A 133 12.50 -4.29 -7.82
CA THR A 133 11.75 -3.96 -9.04
C THR A 133 10.61 -4.94 -9.31
N GLY A 134 10.80 -6.23 -9.05
CA GLY A 134 9.72 -7.23 -9.11
C GLY A 134 8.55 -6.87 -8.20
N ARG A 135 8.80 -6.54 -6.92
CA ARG A 135 7.77 -6.11 -5.96
C ARG A 135 7.02 -4.84 -6.42
N ILE A 136 7.75 -3.86 -6.98
CA ILE A 136 7.17 -2.63 -7.52
C ILE A 136 6.21 -2.94 -8.68
N MET A 137 6.63 -3.81 -9.60
CA MET A 137 5.81 -4.20 -10.75
C MET A 137 4.56 -4.96 -10.34
N SER A 138 4.65 -5.88 -9.37
CA SER A 138 3.51 -6.61 -8.82
C SER A 138 2.49 -5.65 -8.18
N LEU A 139 2.96 -4.71 -7.35
CA LEU A 139 2.08 -3.72 -6.75
C LEU A 139 1.46 -2.78 -7.79
N SER A 140 2.22 -2.37 -8.80
CA SER A 140 1.72 -1.55 -9.91
C SER A 140 0.59 -2.25 -10.68
N ARG A 141 0.72 -3.57 -10.92
CA ARG A 141 -0.34 -4.38 -11.55
C ARG A 141 -1.60 -4.42 -10.69
N LEU A 142 -1.47 -4.66 -9.38
CA LEU A 142 -2.60 -4.67 -8.46
C LEU A 142 -3.34 -3.32 -8.37
N GLN A 143 -2.64 -2.20 -8.62
CA GLN A 143 -3.24 -0.87 -8.63
C GLN A 143 -3.86 -0.47 -9.98
N ALA A 144 -3.39 -1.05 -11.09
CA ALA A 144 -3.86 -0.73 -12.44
C ALA A 144 -5.13 -1.50 -12.81
N ASP A 145 -5.39 -2.64 -12.16
CA ASP A 145 -6.57 -3.46 -12.41
C ASP A 145 -7.70 -3.02 -11.46
N ASP A 146 -8.82 -2.59 -12.03
CA ASP A 146 -10.08 -2.30 -11.32
C ASP A 146 -10.73 -3.58 -10.74
N GLY A 147 -10.03 -4.69 -10.69
CA GLY A 147 -10.45 -5.96 -10.15
C GLY A 147 -9.31 -6.98 -10.10
N LEU A 148 -9.46 -7.98 -9.27
CA LEU A 148 -8.65 -9.19 -9.23
C LEU A 148 -8.58 -9.76 -10.65
N GLY A 149 -7.41 -9.76 -11.30
CA GLY A 149 -7.16 -10.19 -12.67
C GLY A 149 -8.01 -11.36 -13.20
N ASP A 150 -7.45 -12.44 -13.69
CA ASP A 150 -8.18 -13.62 -14.16
C ASP A 150 -8.74 -14.44 -12.96
N VAL A 151 -9.86 -13.97 -12.40
CA VAL A 151 -10.53 -14.62 -11.25
C VAL A 151 -11.15 -15.94 -11.68
N ARG A 152 -10.47 -17.03 -11.38
CA ARG A 152 -10.88 -18.41 -11.67
C ARG A 152 -10.88 -19.26 -10.39
N PRO A 153 -11.51 -20.45 -10.41
CA PRO A 153 -11.34 -21.42 -9.34
C PRO A 153 -9.85 -21.83 -9.24
N VAL A 154 -9.26 -21.67 -8.06
CA VAL A 154 -7.85 -21.95 -7.76
C VAL A 154 -7.80 -22.94 -6.60
N SER A 155 -7.01 -24.00 -6.77
CA SER A 155 -6.72 -24.97 -5.72
C SER A 155 -5.71 -24.38 -4.73
N ILE A 156 -6.10 -24.23 -3.47
CA ILE A 156 -5.19 -23.78 -2.41
C ILE A 156 -4.06 -24.79 -2.19
N ASP A 157 -4.32 -26.07 -2.45
CA ASP A 157 -3.28 -27.09 -2.38
C ASP A 157 -2.14 -26.85 -3.36
N GLU A 158 -2.45 -26.48 -4.60
CA GLU A 158 -1.47 -26.18 -5.63
C GLU A 158 -0.71 -24.87 -5.32
N VAL A 159 -1.42 -23.85 -4.85
CA VAL A 159 -0.81 -22.57 -4.46
C VAL A 159 0.21 -22.76 -3.33
N ILE A 160 -0.16 -23.53 -2.27
CA ILE A 160 0.74 -23.80 -1.15
C ILE A 160 1.94 -24.64 -1.62
N ALA A 161 1.71 -25.67 -2.45
CA ALA A 161 2.80 -26.51 -2.97
C ALA A 161 3.82 -25.69 -3.76
N SER A 162 3.36 -24.87 -4.70
CA SER A 162 4.23 -23.99 -5.50
C SER A 162 4.97 -22.97 -4.64
N SER A 163 4.29 -22.39 -3.62
CA SER A 163 4.91 -21.42 -2.71
C SER A 163 6.00 -22.08 -1.85
N ILE A 164 5.80 -23.30 -1.33
CA ILE A 164 6.80 -24.04 -0.56
C ILE A 164 7.98 -24.39 -1.46
N GLU A 165 7.73 -24.95 -2.65
CA GLU A 165 8.78 -25.33 -3.60
C GLU A 165 9.72 -24.16 -3.94
N ALA A 166 9.16 -22.96 -4.15
CA ALA A 166 9.92 -21.76 -4.43
C ALA A 166 10.80 -21.28 -3.26
N HIS A 167 10.49 -21.68 -2.01
CA HIS A 167 11.18 -21.19 -0.82
C HIS A 167 11.98 -22.25 -0.07
N VAL A 168 11.96 -23.52 -0.52
CA VAL A 168 12.65 -24.62 0.17
C VAL A 168 14.15 -24.36 0.34
N VAL A 169 14.84 -23.91 -0.71
CA VAL A 169 16.28 -23.63 -0.68
C VAL A 169 16.62 -22.49 0.30
N GLN A 170 15.75 -21.48 0.38
CA GLN A 170 15.93 -20.37 1.32
C GLN A 170 15.74 -20.85 2.76
N ALA A 171 14.72 -21.68 3.01
CA ALA A 171 14.43 -22.24 4.32
C ALA A 171 15.57 -23.15 4.80
N ASP A 172 16.06 -24.06 3.94
CA ASP A 172 17.20 -24.92 4.23
C ASP A 172 18.45 -24.11 4.61
N SER A 173 18.74 -23.05 3.84
CA SER A 173 19.88 -22.15 4.10
C SER A 173 19.76 -21.41 5.43
N ALA A 174 18.54 -21.12 5.86
CA ALA A 174 18.25 -20.49 7.14
C ALA A 174 18.17 -21.50 8.31
N GLY A 175 18.09 -22.80 8.02
CA GLY A 175 17.89 -23.86 9.02
C GLY A 175 16.47 -23.86 9.57
N VAL A 176 15.48 -23.61 8.72
CA VAL A 176 14.05 -23.59 9.04
C VAL A 176 13.34 -24.68 8.26
N ASP A 177 12.54 -25.51 8.94
CA ASP A 177 11.76 -26.57 8.32
C ASP A 177 10.40 -26.04 7.86
N LEU A 178 10.07 -26.25 6.58
CA LEU A 178 8.76 -25.91 6.02
C LEU A 178 7.85 -27.14 6.05
N ALA A 179 6.86 -27.13 6.94
CA ALA A 179 5.87 -28.18 7.05
C ALA A 179 4.50 -27.71 6.55
N ARG A 180 3.83 -28.57 5.81
CA ARG A 180 2.47 -28.34 5.36
C ARG A 180 1.45 -29.08 6.25
N GLY A 181 0.52 -28.36 6.85
CA GLY A 181 -0.61 -28.88 7.61
C GLY A 181 -1.96 -28.36 7.11
N GLY A 182 -3.05 -28.76 7.81
CA GLY A 182 -4.40 -28.28 7.58
C GLY A 182 -5.22 -29.10 6.58
N ASP A 183 -6.42 -28.58 6.27
CA ASP A 183 -7.39 -29.22 5.38
C ASP A 183 -6.91 -29.25 3.93
N ARG A 184 -7.39 -30.24 3.18
CA ARG A 184 -7.09 -30.45 1.76
C ARG A 184 -8.33 -30.25 0.90
N GLY A 185 -8.11 -30.02 -0.40
CA GLY A 185 -9.19 -29.90 -1.37
C GLY A 185 -9.97 -28.58 -1.26
N VAL A 186 -9.38 -27.55 -0.69
CA VAL A 186 -9.98 -26.21 -0.58
C VAL A 186 -9.80 -25.44 -1.90
N TRP A 187 -10.89 -24.88 -2.41
CA TRP A 187 -10.90 -24.05 -3.62
C TRP A 187 -11.39 -22.65 -3.30
N VAL A 188 -10.75 -21.66 -3.92
CA VAL A 188 -11.15 -20.25 -3.82
C VAL A 188 -11.27 -19.63 -5.21
N ARG A 189 -12.05 -18.57 -5.34
CA ARG A 189 -12.04 -17.76 -6.57
C ARG A 189 -10.98 -16.67 -6.44
N GLY A 190 -10.01 -16.68 -7.32
CA GLY A 190 -8.90 -15.72 -7.29
C GLY A 190 -7.95 -15.90 -8.46
N ASP A 191 -6.88 -15.13 -8.46
CA ASP A 191 -5.73 -15.27 -9.36
C ASP A 191 -4.66 -16.11 -8.64
N ALA A 192 -4.28 -17.25 -9.26
CA ALA A 192 -3.32 -18.19 -8.68
C ALA A 192 -1.95 -17.52 -8.47
N GLN A 193 -1.52 -16.68 -9.39
CA GLN A 193 -0.21 -16.02 -9.31
C GLN A 193 -0.15 -15.02 -8.15
N ILE A 194 -1.21 -14.24 -7.97
CA ILE A 194 -1.33 -13.30 -6.85
C ILE A 194 -1.35 -14.06 -5.51
N LEU A 195 -2.06 -15.18 -5.43
CA LEU A 195 -2.12 -16.00 -4.23
C LEU A 195 -0.75 -16.63 -3.90
N ILE A 196 -0.03 -17.15 -4.91
CA ILE A 196 1.33 -17.69 -4.74
C ILE A 196 2.27 -16.60 -4.23
N GLU A 197 2.21 -15.40 -4.80
CA GLU A 197 3.04 -14.27 -4.38
C GLU A 197 2.71 -13.82 -2.95
N ALA A 198 1.44 -13.77 -2.58
CA ALA A 198 1.02 -13.41 -1.23
C ALA A 198 1.53 -14.41 -0.18
N ILE A 199 1.36 -15.72 -0.45
CA ILE A 199 1.87 -16.78 0.44
C ILE A 199 3.39 -16.77 0.47
N GLY A 200 4.06 -16.58 -0.67
CA GLY A 200 5.52 -16.48 -0.76
C GLY A 200 6.09 -15.34 0.08
N ASN A 201 5.43 -14.19 0.10
CA ASN A 201 5.82 -13.06 0.96
C ASN A 201 5.68 -13.41 2.46
N LEU A 202 4.63 -14.13 2.84
CA LEU A 202 4.45 -14.61 4.22
C LEU A 202 5.52 -15.65 4.60
N LEU A 203 5.83 -16.59 3.70
CA LEU A 203 6.89 -17.58 3.91
C LEU A 203 8.26 -16.92 4.05
N THR A 204 8.59 -15.97 3.17
CA THR A 204 9.85 -15.21 3.28
C THR A 204 9.97 -14.51 4.62
N ASN A 205 8.92 -13.86 5.09
CA ASN A 205 8.91 -13.23 6.41
C ASN A 205 9.06 -14.26 7.52
N ALA A 206 8.33 -15.36 7.46
CA ALA A 206 8.42 -16.43 8.44
C ALA A 206 9.87 -17.00 8.51
N ILE A 207 10.49 -17.30 7.38
CA ILE A 207 11.86 -17.83 7.32
C ILE A 207 12.86 -16.82 7.93
N VAL A 208 12.73 -15.52 7.59
CA VAL A 208 13.68 -14.49 8.05
C VAL A 208 13.57 -14.25 9.56
N TYR A 209 12.37 -14.34 10.13
CA TYR A 209 12.13 -14.06 11.56
C TYR A 209 12.10 -15.30 12.45
N SER A 210 12.19 -16.50 11.88
CA SER A 210 12.25 -17.74 12.66
C SER A 210 13.66 -18.01 13.21
N PRO A 211 13.78 -18.55 14.43
CA PRO A 211 15.06 -18.99 14.95
C PRO A 211 15.56 -20.21 14.16
N LYS A 212 16.89 -20.42 14.11
CA LYS A 212 17.48 -21.62 13.49
C LYS A 212 17.01 -22.89 14.20
N GLY A 213 16.60 -23.87 13.42
CA GLY A 213 16.13 -25.16 13.92
C GLY A 213 14.64 -25.22 14.28
N SER A 214 13.86 -24.23 13.79
CA SER A 214 12.40 -24.21 13.94
C SER A 214 11.69 -24.88 12.78
#